data_baec4f1eb513c92d431ec4e661db6be8
#
_entry.id   baec4f1eb513c92d431ec4e661db6be8
#
_cell.length_a   1.000
_cell.length_b   1.000
_cell.length_c   1.000
_cell.angle_alpha   90.00
_cell.angle_beta   90.00
_cell.angle_gamma   90.00
#
_symmetry.space_group_name_H-M   'P 1'
#
loop_
_entity.id
_entity.type
_entity.pdbx_description
1 polymer ?
#
loop_
_entity_poly.entity_id
_entity_poly.type
_entity_poly.pdbx_seq_one_letter_code
_entity_poly.pdbx_strand_id
1 'polypeptide(L)'
;MKLVFATNNRHKLDEVRKITAGYAEIISLSDIDCHEDIPETADTLEGNALQKARYIKEHFGYDCFADDTGLEVEALNNAPGVYSARYAGPGHDSEANMDKLLHEMENKENRKARFRTVIALILNGKEHLFEGIVNGTVISEKRGGSGFGYDPIFVPDTYSQTFAEMGNDIKNQISHRAEAVKKLTAFLSAHTF
;
A
#
# COMPACT_ATOMS: atom_id res chain seq x y z
N MET A 1 -13.21 -17.81 -5.74
CA MET A 1 -12.46 -17.05 -6.78
C MET A 1 -11.00 -17.00 -6.37
N LYS A 2 -10.10 -17.21 -7.33
CA LYS A 2 -8.65 -17.10 -7.12
C LYS A 2 -8.11 -15.87 -7.81
N LEU A 3 -7.30 -15.07 -7.11
CA LEU A 3 -6.68 -13.85 -7.65
C LEU A 3 -5.21 -13.80 -7.26
N VAL A 4 -4.35 -13.52 -8.21
CA VAL A 4 -2.93 -13.28 -7.92
C VAL A 4 -2.75 -11.86 -7.39
N PHE A 5 -2.07 -11.72 -6.26
CA PHE A 5 -1.64 -10.42 -5.77
C PHE A 5 -0.19 -10.15 -6.19
N ALA A 6 -0.01 -9.23 -7.12
CA ALA A 6 1.29 -8.90 -7.72
C ALA A 6 2.16 -8.07 -6.77
N THR A 7 2.62 -8.67 -5.69
CA THR A 7 3.50 -8.03 -4.71
C THR A 7 4.57 -8.97 -4.21
N ASN A 8 5.80 -8.46 -4.07
CA ASN A 8 6.89 -9.11 -3.34
C ASN A 8 6.93 -8.69 -1.85
N ASN A 9 6.07 -7.76 -1.43
CA ASN A 9 6.01 -7.29 -0.05
C ASN A 9 5.15 -8.23 0.80
N ARG A 10 5.81 -8.99 1.67
CA ARG A 10 5.19 -9.98 2.55
C ARG A 10 4.17 -9.37 3.52
N HIS A 11 4.47 -8.19 4.05
CA HIS A 11 3.55 -7.49 4.96
C HIS A 11 2.24 -7.12 4.26
N LYS A 12 2.32 -6.63 3.01
CA LYS A 12 1.13 -6.36 2.20
C LYS A 12 0.31 -7.61 1.94
N LEU A 13 0.97 -8.70 1.57
CA LEU A 13 0.30 -9.98 1.29
C LEU A 13 -0.45 -10.49 2.52
N ASP A 14 0.18 -10.45 3.70
CA ASP A 14 -0.42 -10.90 4.95
C ASP A 14 -1.61 -10.02 5.37
N GLU A 15 -1.50 -8.71 5.22
CA GLU A 15 -2.61 -7.78 5.47
C GLU A 15 -3.80 -8.06 4.54
N VAL A 16 -3.55 -8.19 3.24
CA VAL A 16 -4.61 -8.43 2.27
C VAL A 16 -5.28 -9.79 2.50
N ARG A 17 -4.53 -10.86 2.73
CA ARG A 17 -5.09 -12.19 3.04
C ARG A 17 -6.03 -12.16 4.25
N LYS A 18 -5.68 -11.42 5.31
CA LYS A 18 -6.53 -11.26 6.48
C LYS A 18 -7.84 -10.53 6.17
N ILE A 19 -7.77 -9.46 5.39
CA ILE A 19 -8.94 -8.64 5.05
C ILE A 19 -9.87 -9.37 4.07
N THR A 20 -9.31 -10.13 3.13
CA THR A 20 -10.07 -10.83 2.07
C THR A 20 -10.53 -12.23 2.47
N ALA A 21 -10.24 -12.67 3.68
CA ALA A 21 -10.64 -14.00 4.17
C ALA A 21 -12.14 -14.21 4.01
N GLY A 22 -12.52 -15.29 3.31
CA GLY A 22 -13.92 -15.61 3.00
C GLY A 22 -14.47 -15.02 1.69
N TYR A 23 -13.75 -14.11 1.02
CA TYR A 23 -14.16 -13.53 -0.26
C TYR A 23 -13.39 -14.08 -1.45
N ALA A 24 -12.07 -14.17 -1.34
CA ALA A 24 -11.19 -14.65 -2.39
C ALA A 24 -9.99 -15.41 -1.82
N GLU A 25 -9.50 -16.38 -2.56
CA GLU A 25 -8.21 -17.02 -2.32
C GLU A 25 -7.12 -16.16 -2.98
N ILE A 26 -6.25 -15.58 -2.17
CA ILE A 26 -5.17 -14.73 -2.65
C ILE A 26 -3.90 -15.56 -2.85
N ILE A 27 -3.49 -15.65 -4.10
CA ILE A 27 -2.32 -16.37 -4.58
C ILE A 27 -1.14 -15.40 -4.65
N SER A 28 0.01 -15.83 -4.15
CA SER A 28 1.25 -15.03 -4.21
C SER A 28 1.95 -15.16 -5.56
N LEU A 29 2.94 -14.33 -5.80
CA LEU A 29 3.82 -14.44 -6.96
C LEU A 29 4.60 -15.77 -6.96
N SER A 30 5.04 -16.23 -5.78
CA SER A 30 5.72 -17.52 -5.64
C SER A 30 4.83 -18.72 -6.01
N ASP A 31 3.52 -18.62 -5.77
CA ASP A 31 2.58 -19.69 -6.10
C ASP A 31 2.37 -19.86 -7.62
N ILE A 32 2.78 -18.86 -8.40
CA ILE A 32 2.73 -18.88 -9.88
C ILE A 32 4.13 -18.91 -10.51
N ASP A 33 5.17 -19.25 -9.74
CA ASP A 33 6.57 -19.28 -10.19
C ASP A 33 7.08 -17.94 -10.78
N CYS A 34 6.51 -16.82 -10.36
CA CYS A 34 6.99 -15.49 -10.70
C CYS A 34 8.04 -15.05 -9.69
N HIS A 35 9.30 -15.10 -10.09
CA HIS A 35 10.47 -14.73 -9.27
C HIS A 35 11.16 -13.46 -9.77
N GLU A 36 10.61 -12.83 -10.79
CA GLU A 36 11.15 -11.64 -11.42
C GLU A 36 10.72 -10.38 -10.64
N ASP A 37 11.56 -9.36 -10.73
CA ASP A 37 11.17 -8.02 -10.26
C ASP A 37 10.20 -7.40 -11.27
N ILE A 38 8.97 -7.19 -10.83
CA ILE A 38 7.95 -6.56 -11.67
C ILE A 38 8.25 -5.06 -11.75
N PRO A 39 8.31 -4.46 -12.95
CA PRO A 39 8.64 -3.05 -13.12
C PRO A 39 7.67 -2.11 -12.41
N GLU A 40 8.22 -1.08 -11.77
CA GLU A 40 7.50 0.04 -11.16
C GLU A 40 8.18 1.34 -11.63
N THR A 41 7.87 1.78 -12.84
CA THR A 41 8.53 2.91 -13.51
C THR A 41 7.61 4.09 -13.76
N ALA A 42 6.34 3.98 -13.36
CA ALA A 42 5.39 5.08 -13.48
C ALA A 42 5.65 6.17 -12.42
N ASP A 43 5.19 7.35 -12.70
CA ASP A 43 5.29 8.52 -11.83
C ASP A 43 4.05 8.74 -10.95
N THR A 44 3.10 7.81 -11.00
CA THR A 44 1.88 7.81 -10.18
C THR A 44 1.64 6.44 -9.52
N LEU A 45 0.90 6.45 -8.42
CA LEU A 45 0.48 5.20 -7.74
C LEU A 45 -0.41 4.35 -8.66
N GLU A 46 -1.33 4.99 -9.37
CA GLU A 46 -2.21 4.34 -10.35
C GLU A 46 -1.40 3.65 -11.45
N GLY A 47 -0.42 4.37 -11.99
CA GLY A 47 0.44 3.87 -13.06
C GLY A 47 1.24 2.64 -12.62
N ASN A 48 1.84 2.66 -11.44
CA ASN A 48 2.59 1.52 -10.92
C ASN A 48 1.68 0.32 -10.60
N ALA A 49 0.51 0.55 -10.01
CA ALA A 49 -0.45 -0.53 -9.75
C ALA A 49 -0.92 -1.20 -11.04
N LEU A 50 -1.27 -0.42 -12.06
CA LEU A 50 -1.64 -0.93 -13.39
C LEU A 50 -0.48 -1.66 -14.07
N GLN A 51 0.72 -1.11 -14.03
CA GLN A 51 1.90 -1.72 -14.63
C GLN A 51 2.15 -3.12 -14.06
N LYS A 52 2.07 -3.27 -12.75
CA LYS A 52 2.26 -4.58 -12.09
C LYS A 52 1.14 -5.56 -12.43
N ALA A 53 -0.11 -5.14 -12.41
CA ALA A 53 -1.24 -6.01 -12.74
C ALA A 53 -1.19 -6.46 -14.21
N ARG A 54 -0.90 -5.55 -15.14
CA ARG A 54 -0.75 -5.86 -16.56
C ARG A 54 0.38 -6.84 -16.81
N TYR A 55 1.52 -6.67 -16.12
CA TYR A 55 2.65 -7.59 -16.21
C TYR A 55 2.24 -9.04 -15.90
N ILE A 56 1.54 -9.25 -14.78
CA ILE A 56 1.05 -10.59 -14.41
C ILE A 56 0.03 -11.12 -15.43
N LYS A 57 -0.88 -10.29 -15.89
CA LYS A 57 -1.88 -10.71 -16.87
C LYS A 57 -1.24 -11.13 -18.20
N GLU A 58 -0.28 -10.36 -18.68
CA GLU A 58 0.38 -10.58 -19.98
C GLU A 58 1.33 -11.77 -19.96
N HIS A 59 2.11 -11.97 -18.90
CA HIS A 59 3.15 -12.99 -18.83
C HIS A 59 2.67 -14.32 -18.23
N PHE A 60 1.69 -14.28 -17.33
CA PHE A 60 1.20 -15.46 -16.60
C PHE A 60 -0.27 -15.80 -16.85
N GLY A 61 -1.04 -14.90 -17.46
CA GLY A 61 -2.43 -15.14 -17.86
C GLY A 61 -3.47 -15.09 -16.76
N TYR A 62 -3.08 -14.91 -15.49
CA TYR A 62 -4.00 -14.92 -14.36
C TYR A 62 -4.81 -13.63 -14.25
N ASP A 63 -6.02 -13.75 -13.75
CA ASP A 63 -6.71 -12.62 -13.16
C ASP A 63 -5.99 -12.23 -11.88
N CYS A 64 -5.75 -10.94 -11.72
CA CYS A 64 -4.81 -10.46 -10.73
C CYS A 64 -5.14 -9.04 -10.29
N PHE A 65 -4.54 -8.66 -9.18
CA PHE A 65 -4.51 -7.26 -8.76
C PHE A 65 -3.12 -6.91 -8.23
N ALA A 66 -2.83 -5.63 -8.27
CA ALA A 66 -1.64 -5.04 -7.67
C ALA A 66 -2.02 -3.81 -6.89
N ASP A 67 -1.21 -3.45 -5.90
CA ASP A 67 -1.35 -2.17 -5.21
C ASP A 67 -0.08 -1.35 -5.33
N ASP A 68 -0.22 -0.04 -5.28
CA ASP A 68 0.86 0.85 -4.93
C ASP A 68 0.41 1.80 -3.83
N THR A 69 1.33 2.10 -2.91
CA THR A 69 1.04 2.85 -1.70
C THR A 69 2.10 3.91 -1.50
N GLY A 70 1.66 5.10 -1.13
CA GLY A 70 2.56 6.20 -0.78
C GLY A 70 2.07 6.98 0.43
N LEU A 71 3.03 7.58 1.12
CA LEU A 71 2.80 8.64 2.08
C LEU A 71 2.95 9.97 1.37
N GLU A 72 1.92 10.80 1.43
CA GLU A 72 1.90 12.13 0.84
C GLU A 72 1.88 13.17 1.96
N VAL A 73 2.93 14.00 2.03
CA VAL A 73 3.09 15.02 3.08
C VAL A 73 2.87 16.40 2.48
N GLU A 74 1.87 17.10 2.98
CA GLU A 74 1.42 18.37 2.40
C GLU A 74 2.53 19.44 2.37
N ALA A 75 3.29 19.59 3.46
CA ALA A 75 4.40 20.54 3.54
C ALA A 75 5.59 20.23 2.61
N LEU A 76 5.63 19.04 2.01
CA LEU A 76 6.65 18.58 1.07
C LEU A 76 6.08 18.41 -0.35
N ASN A 77 5.02 19.13 -0.69
CA ASN A 77 4.33 19.01 -1.99
C ASN A 77 3.95 17.57 -2.34
N ASN A 78 3.40 16.85 -1.37
CA ASN A 78 3.01 15.45 -1.45
C ASN A 78 4.16 14.44 -1.63
N ALA A 79 5.41 14.86 -1.43
CA ALA A 79 6.51 13.90 -1.28
C ALA A 79 6.38 13.14 0.06
N PRO A 80 6.88 11.90 0.18
CA PRO A 80 7.55 11.10 -0.83
C PRO A 80 6.63 10.50 -1.92
N GLY A 81 5.31 10.38 -1.72
CA GLY A 81 4.36 9.92 -2.72
C GLY A 81 4.71 8.57 -3.32
N VAL A 82 4.76 8.48 -4.64
CA VAL A 82 5.12 7.26 -5.38
C VAL A 82 6.53 6.74 -5.06
N TYR A 83 7.41 7.60 -4.54
CA TYR A 83 8.79 7.25 -4.15
C TYR A 83 8.93 6.79 -2.71
N SER A 84 7.83 6.59 -1.98
CA SER A 84 7.84 6.29 -0.54
C SER A 84 8.75 5.12 -0.16
N ALA A 85 8.72 4.03 -0.90
CA ALA A 85 9.53 2.85 -0.59
C ALA A 85 11.03 3.04 -0.83
N ARG A 86 11.42 3.98 -1.67
CA ARG A 86 12.81 4.27 -2.08
C ARG A 86 13.22 5.73 -1.86
N TYR A 87 12.61 6.39 -0.88
CA TYR A 87 12.81 7.82 -0.64
C TYR A 87 14.25 8.18 -0.29
N ALA A 88 14.92 7.33 0.50
CA ALA A 88 16.32 7.48 0.87
C ALA A 88 17.30 6.70 -0.05
N GLY A 89 16.78 6.06 -1.11
CA GLY A 89 17.59 5.31 -2.06
C GLY A 89 16.99 3.95 -2.46
N PRO A 90 17.64 3.20 -3.34
CA PRO A 90 17.10 1.99 -3.93
C PRO A 90 17.02 0.78 -2.97
N GLY A 91 17.59 0.89 -1.77
CA GLY A 91 17.68 -0.21 -0.82
C GLY A 91 16.38 -0.54 -0.07
N HIS A 92 15.31 0.20 -0.27
CA HIS A 92 14.01 0.03 0.43
C HIS A 92 14.15 0.01 1.96
N ASP A 93 15.08 0.80 2.51
CA ASP A 93 15.37 0.90 3.93
C ASP A 93 14.36 1.82 4.60
N SER A 94 13.42 1.24 5.36
CA SER A 94 12.36 1.99 6.04
C SER A 94 12.91 2.97 7.09
N GLU A 95 13.98 2.61 7.80
CA GLU A 95 14.61 3.49 8.78
C GLU A 95 15.23 4.71 8.10
N ALA A 96 16.01 4.50 7.04
CA ALA A 96 16.60 5.58 6.27
C ALA A 96 15.54 6.48 5.61
N ASN A 97 14.45 5.89 5.11
CA ASN A 97 13.33 6.64 4.54
C ASN A 97 12.64 7.54 5.58
N MET A 98 12.38 7.02 6.79
CA MET A 98 11.82 7.81 7.88
C MET A 98 12.79 8.91 8.34
N ASP A 99 14.06 8.62 8.50
CA ASP A 99 15.07 9.60 8.91
C ASP A 99 15.16 10.75 7.90
N LYS A 100 15.15 10.45 6.61
CA LYS A 100 15.11 11.48 5.58
C LYS A 100 13.86 12.34 5.69
N LEU A 101 12.69 11.73 5.83
CA LEU A 101 11.43 12.45 5.96
C LEU A 101 11.43 13.35 7.21
N LEU A 102 11.85 12.84 8.35
CA LEU A 102 11.93 13.61 9.59
C LEU A 102 12.88 14.79 9.48
N HIS A 103 14.02 14.61 8.80
CA HIS A 103 14.96 15.69 8.53
C HIS A 103 14.35 16.79 7.64
N GLU A 104 13.66 16.42 6.58
CA GLU A 104 12.98 17.37 5.68
C GLU A 104 11.78 18.07 6.36
N MET A 105 11.22 17.46 7.40
CA MET A 105 10.14 18.00 8.21
C MET A 105 10.62 18.86 9.38
N GLU A 106 11.93 18.96 9.61
CA GLU A 106 12.48 19.88 10.62
C GLU A 106 11.99 21.31 10.35
N ASN A 107 11.54 21.97 11.40
CA ASN A 107 11.00 23.34 11.34
C ASN A 107 9.74 23.53 10.45
N LYS A 108 9.07 22.47 10.06
CA LYS A 108 7.77 22.54 9.40
C LYS A 108 6.64 22.50 10.44
N GLU A 109 5.82 23.55 10.46
CA GLU A 109 4.65 23.61 11.34
C GLU A 109 3.50 22.77 10.82
N ASN A 110 3.29 22.78 9.49
CA ASN A 110 2.29 21.93 8.84
C ASN A 110 2.81 20.50 8.74
N ARG A 111 2.23 19.63 9.51
CA ARG A 111 2.59 18.20 9.57
C ARG A 111 1.51 17.29 9.00
N LYS A 112 0.54 17.85 8.28
CA LYS A 112 -0.53 17.08 7.64
C LYS A 112 0.03 16.14 6.59
N ALA A 113 -0.45 14.92 6.62
CA ALA A 113 -0.08 13.88 5.69
C ALA A 113 -1.25 12.94 5.45
N ARG A 114 -1.13 12.10 4.43
CA ARG A 114 -2.07 11.01 4.19
C ARG A 114 -1.32 9.80 3.62
N PHE A 115 -1.72 8.63 4.05
CA PHE A 115 -1.43 7.42 3.30
C PHE A 115 -2.49 7.21 2.23
N ARG A 116 -2.05 6.82 1.06
CA ARG A 116 -2.91 6.53 -0.08
C ARG A 116 -2.48 5.22 -0.72
N THR A 117 -3.44 4.33 -0.94
CA THR A 117 -3.26 3.08 -1.68
C THR A 117 -4.16 3.09 -2.91
N VAL A 118 -3.61 2.72 -4.04
CA VAL A 118 -4.37 2.42 -5.26
C VAL A 118 -4.22 0.93 -5.57
N ILE A 119 -5.34 0.25 -5.76
CA ILE A 119 -5.40 -1.14 -6.24
C ILE A 119 -5.85 -1.12 -7.69
N ALA A 120 -5.11 -1.79 -8.56
CA ALA A 120 -5.51 -2.09 -9.93
C ALA A 120 -5.88 -3.57 -10.03
N LEU A 121 -7.13 -3.86 -10.37
CA LEU A 121 -7.65 -5.20 -10.62
C LEU A 121 -7.79 -5.43 -12.11
N ILE A 122 -7.31 -6.57 -12.61
CA ILE A 122 -7.64 -7.09 -13.94
C ILE A 122 -8.46 -8.36 -13.76
N LEU A 123 -9.74 -8.28 -14.11
CA LEU A 123 -10.70 -9.37 -13.99
C LEU A 123 -11.38 -9.58 -15.35
N ASN A 124 -11.29 -10.80 -15.90
CA ASN A 124 -11.85 -11.13 -17.21
C ASN A 124 -11.43 -10.12 -18.30
N GLY A 125 -10.18 -9.67 -18.27
CA GLY A 125 -9.60 -8.73 -19.22
C GLY A 125 -10.03 -7.27 -19.05
N LYS A 126 -10.78 -6.93 -18.03
CA LYS A 126 -11.18 -5.55 -17.71
C LYS A 126 -10.39 -5.01 -16.52
N GLU A 127 -10.00 -3.74 -16.62
CA GLU A 127 -9.26 -3.03 -15.59
C GLU A 127 -10.20 -2.23 -14.68
N HIS A 128 -9.94 -2.30 -13.37
CA HIS A 128 -10.68 -1.55 -12.36
C HIS A 128 -9.70 -0.97 -11.35
N LEU A 129 -9.97 0.24 -10.87
CA LEU A 129 -9.15 0.92 -9.86
C LEU A 129 -9.95 1.15 -8.58
N PHE A 130 -9.31 0.91 -7.44
CA PHE A 130 -9.86 1.17 -6.11
C PHE A 130 -8.85 1.96 -5.29
N GLU A 131 -9.31 2.98 -4.59
CA GLU A 131 -8.47 3.86 -3.78
C GLU A 131 -8.90 3.84 -2.33
N GLY A 132 -7.92 3.82 -1.43
CA GLY A 132 -8.10 4.03 0.00
C GLY A 132 -7.18 5.13 0.50
N ILE A 133 -7.69 5.99 1.37
CA ILE A 133 -6.96 7.13 1.94
C ILE A 133 -7.18 7.15 3.44
N VAL A 134 -6.10 7.39 4.19
CA VAL A 134 -6.16 7.75 5.62
C VAL A 134 -5.40 9.04 5.83
N ASN A 135 -6.11 10.06 6.28
CA ASN A 135 -5.51 11.33 6.65
C ASN A 135 -4.93 11.24 8.07
N GLY A 136 -3.90 12.02 8.32
CA GLY A 136 -3.26 12.06 9.62
C GLY A 136 -2.14 13.08 9.71
N THR A 137 -1.24 12.82 10.63
CA THR A 137 -0.13 13.71 10.98
C THR A 137 1.17 12.94 11.07
N VAL A 138 2.24 13.49 10.48
CA VAL A 138 3.60 13.00 10.71
C VAL A 138 4.13 13.61 12.00
N ILE A 139 4.47 12.76 12.95
CA ILE A 139 5.08 13.18 14.22
C ILE A 139 6.60 13.28 14.10
N SER A 140 7.26 13.86 15.10
CA SER A 140 8.72 14.11 15.06
C SER A 140 9.56 12.95 15.62
N GLU A 141 8.94 11.99 16.29
CA GLU A 141 9.61 10.86 16.92
C GLU A 141 8.99 9.54 16.47
N LYS A 142 9.81 8.51 16.26
CA LYS A 142 9.35 7.16 15.98
C LYS A 142 8.72 6.54 17.22
N ARG A 143 7.49 6.04 17.12
CA ARG A 143 6.79 5.36 18.20
C ARG A 143 6.16 4.07 17.72
N GLY A 144 6.35 2.99 18.50
CA GLY A 144 5.81 1.67 18.23
C GLY A 144 6.74 0.79 17.39
N GLY A 145 6.45 -0.50 17.38
CA GLY A 145 7.29 -1.52 16.74
C GLY A 145 6.55 -2.44 15.78
N SER A 146 5.25 -2.24 15.56
CA SER A 146 4.45 -3.03 14.63
C SER A 146 4.42 -2.40 13.23
N GLY A 147 3.98 -3.17 12.25
CA GLY A 147 3.81 -2.69 10.89
C GLY A 147 5.12 -2.56 10.11
N PHE A 148 5.15 -1.63 9.16
CA PHE A 148 6.29 -1.40 8.27
C PHE A 148 6.26 0.02 7.68
N GLY A 149 7.32 0.37 6.95
CA GLY A 149 7.41 1.67 6.28
C GLY A 149 7.39 2.83 7.27
N TYR A 150 6.50 3.79 7.06
CA TYR A 150 6.37 5.01 7.86
C TYR A 150 5.41 4.88 9.05
N ASP A 151 4.93 3.69 9.36
CA ASP A 151 3.97 3.45 10.45
C ASP A 151 4.39 4.04 11.81
N PRO A 152 5.69 4.01 12.20
CA PRO A 152 6.14 4.60 13.48
C PRO A 152 6.03 6.13 13.58
N ILE A 153 5.85 6.84 12.48
CA ILE A 153 5.81 8.31 12.46
C ILE A 153 4.48 8.88 11.98
N PHE A 154 3.48 8.05 11.74
CA PHE A 154 2.16 8.48 11.26
C PHE A 154 1.07 8.19 12.28
N VAL A 155 0.38 9.25 12.70
CA VAL A 155 -0.80 9.18 13.58
C VAL A 155 -2.03 9.49 12.74
N PRO A 156 -2.94 8.53 12.53
CA PRO A 156 -4.18 8.79 11.80
C PRO A 156 -5.08 9.76 12.56
N ASP A 157 -5.86 10.55 11.82
CA ASP A 157 -6.82 11.48 12.41
C ASP A 157 -7.76 10.75 13.37
N THR A 158 -8.15 11.45 14.44
CA THR A 158 -9.00 10.93 15.53
C THR A 158 -8.34 9.91 16.46
N TYR A 159 -7.10 9.53 16.21
CA TYR A 159 -6.31 8.66 17.08
C TYR A 159 -5.14 9.42 17.73
N SER A 160 -4.62 8.88 18.82
CA SER A 160 -3.43 9.40 19.50
C SER A 160 -2.20 8.49 19.33
N GLN A 161 -2.39 7.30 18.79
CA GLN A 161 -1.37 6.31 18.57
C GLN A 161 -0.92 6.30 17.11
N THR A 162 0.35 5.98 16.85
CA THR A 162 0.83 5.70 15.51
C THR A 162 0.29 4.35 15.00
N PHE A 163 0.32 4.12 13.71
CA PHE A 163 0.01 2.80 13.16
C PHE A 163 0.90 1.70 13.75
N ALA A 164 2.16 2.00 14.06
CA ALA A 164 3.07 1.06 14.69
C ALA A 164 2.74 0.77 16.17
N GLU A 165 2.12 1.70 16.89
CA GLU A 165 1.65 1.51 18.27
C GLU A 165 0.33 0.74 18.35
N MET A 166 -0.57 0.92 17.36
CA MET A 166 -1.89 0.29 17.33
C MET A 166 -1.85 -1.23 17.20
N GLY A 167 -0.84 -1.75 16.52
CA GLY A 167 -0.78 -3.15 16.12
C GLY A 167 -1.58 -3.45 14.86
N ASN A 168 -1.26 -4.61 14.26
CA ASN A 168 -1.78 -4.97 12.94
C ASN A 168 -3.29 -5.21 12.90
N ASP A 169 -3.90 -5.68 13.97
CA ASP A 169 -5.34 -6.01 13.98
C ASP A 169 -6.19 -4.73 13.88
N ILE A 170 -5.83 -3.66 14.57
CA ILE A 170 -6.52 -2.38 14.47
C ILE A 170 -6.20 -1.72 13.13
N LYS A 171 -4.92 -1.69 12.73
CA LYS A 171 -4.49 -1.13 11.45
C LYS A 171 -5.22 -1.78 10.27
N ASN A 172 -5.40 -3.10 10.27
CA ASN A 172 -6.12 -3.82 9.21
C ASN A 172 -7.60 -3.46 9.11
N GLN A 173 -8.17 -2.78 10.10
CA GLN A 173 -9.56 -2.31 10.06
C GLN A 173 -9.70 -0.89 9.53
N ILE A 174 -8.70 -0.04 9.76
CA ILE A 174 -8.78 1.41 9.53
C ILE A 174 -7.79 1.96 8.51
N SER A 175 -6.82 1.16 8.05
CA SER A 175 -5.76 1.65 7.17
C SER A 175 -6.27 1.98 5.76
N HIS A 176 -5.46 2.77 5.04
CA HIS A 176 -5.63 3.08 3.62
C HIS A 176 -5.78 1.80 2.77
N ARG A 177 -4.96 0.76 3.04
CA ARG A 177 -5.10 -0.53 2.36
C ARG A 177 -6.40 -1.23 2.73
N ALA A 178 -6.80 -1.20 3.99
CA ALA A 178 -8.07 -1.76 4.42
C ALA A 178 -9.25 -1.11 3.67
N GLU A 179 -9.25 0.21 3.50
CA GLU A 179 -10.26 0.93 2.74
C GLU A 179 -10.27 0.53 1.25
N ALA A 180 -9.10 0.47 0.61
CA ALA A 180 -9.00 0.06 -0.78
C ALA A 180 -9.45 -1.41 -0.98
N VAL A 181 -9.03 -2.31 -0.09
CA VAL A 181 -9.42 -3.74 -0.14
C VAL A 181 -10.91 -3.94 0.14
N LYS A 182 -11.52 -3.17 1.02
CA LYS A 182 -12.99 -3.20 1.22
C LYS A 182 -13.75 -2.86 -0.07
N LYS A 183 -13.29 -1.86 -0.82
CA LYS A 183 -13.86 -1.50 -2.12
C LYS A 183 -13.67 -2.62 -3.15
N LEU A 184 -12.49 -3.23 -3.19
CA LEU A 184 -12.21 -4.40 -4.01
C LEU A 184 -13.14 -5.57 -3.66
N THR A 185 -13.26 -5.93 -2.39
CA THR A 185 -14.12 -7.05 -1.96
C THR A 185 -15.60 -6.82 -2.24
N ALA A 186 -16.08 -5.59 -2.06
CA ALA A 186 -17.44 -5.21 -2.42
C ALA A 186 -17.70 -5.38 -3.92
N PHE A 187 -16.76 -4.97 -4.76
CA PHE A 187 -16.82 -5.16 -6.20
C PHE A 187 -16.85 -6.65 -6.57
N LEU A 188 -15.94 -7.46 -6.00
CA LEU A 188 -15.87 -8.89 -6.26
C LEU A 188 -17.17 -9.60 -5.84
N SER A 189 -17.74 -9.26 -4.68
CA SER A 189 -19.00 -9.83 -4.19
C SER A 189 -20.16 -9.55 -5.14
N ALA A 190 -20.19 -8.40 -5.78
CA ALA A 190 -21.23 -8.03 -6.76
C ALA A 190 -21.05 -8.71 -8.13
N HIS A 191 -19.86 -9.27 -8.42
CA HIS A 191 -19.51 -9.88 -9.71
C HIS A 191 -19.23 -11.40 -9.59
N THR A 192 -19.44 -11.99 -8.42
CA THR A 192 -19.33 -13.43 -8.22
C THR A 192 -20.71 -14.07 -8.43
N PHE A 193 -20.88 -14.70 -9.58
CA PHE A 193 -22.02 -15.58 -9.90
C PHE A 193 -21.52 -16.99 -10.14
#